data_e328146f6ee18172d533a5be30d0c950
#
_entry.id   e328146f6ee18172d533a5be30d0c950
#
_cell.length_a   1.000
_cell.length_b   1.000
_cell.length_c   1.000
_cell.angle_alpha   90.00
_cell.angle_beta   90.00
_cell.angle_gamma   90.00
#
_symmetry.space_group_name_H-M   'P 1'
#
loop_
_entity.id
_entity.type
_entity.pdbx_description
1 polymer ?
#
loop_
_entity_poly.entity_id
_entity_poly.type
_entity_poly.pdbx_seq_one_letter_code
_entity_poly.pdbx_strand_id
1 'polypeptide(L)'
;MAGADGAVVSSSSRQRAMHVVIFPWLAFGHLLPGLEFAQRLASRGHRVSFVSTPRNLARLPPPPPALAPRVDLVALPLPRLDGLPDGAESTNDLPSAAFELHRKAFDGLAAPFSAFLDAACAQGPGSRPDWVLLDSFHHWAAAAAVDRKVLHL
;
A
#
# COMPACT_ATOMS: atom_id res chain seq x y z
N MET A 1 52.92 -24.32 21.07
CA MET A 1 52.47 -23.19 20.21
C MET A 1 51.04 -23.48 19.77
N ALA A 2 50.07 -22.90 20.41
CA ALA A 2 48.67 -23.02 20.02
C ALA A 2 48.28 -21.75 19.29
N GLY A 3 48.00 -21.88 17.99
CA GLY A 3 47.37 -20.82 17.18
C GLY A 3 45.90 -20.77 17.51
N ALA A 4 45.46 -19.65 18.07
CA ALA A 4 44.04 -19.36 18.24
C ALA A 4 43.48 -18.90 16.91
N ASP A 5 42.77 -19.81 16.21
CA ASP A 5 41.91 -19.45 15.10
C ASP A 5 40.67 -18.74 15.67
N GLY A 6 40.70 -17.42 15.59
CA GLY A 6 39.53 -16.59 15.86
C GLY A 6 38.54 -16.73 14.71
N ALA A 7 37.57 -17.64 14.87
CA ALA A 7 36.40 -17.68 14.00
C ALA A 7 35.64 -16.36 14.13
N VAL A 8 35.78 -15.48 13.14
CA VAL A 8 34.92 -14.32 12.98
C VAL A 8 33.55 -14.83 12.58
N VAL A 9 32.66 -15.00 13.56
CA VAL A 9 31.25 -15.26 13.30
C VAL A 9 30.67 -13.99 12.71
N SER A 10 30.61 -13.95 11.38
CA SER A 10 29.83 -12.95 10.66
C SER A 10 28.37 -13.21 10.99
N SER A 11 27.84 -12.50 12.00
CA SER A 11 26.41 -12.42 12.22
C SER A 11 25.83 -11.52 11.13
N SER A 12 25.54 -12.09 9.95
CA SER A 12 24.62 -11.46 9.03
C SER A 12 23.27 -11.48 9.72
N SER A 13 22.90 -10.36 10.37
CA SER A 13 21.54 -10.15 10.85
C SER A 13 20.64 -10.21 9.62
N ARG A 14 19.97 -11.36 9.40
CA ARG A 14 18.92 -11.48 8.41
C ARG A 14 17.85 -10.47 8.79
N GLN A 15 17.77 -9.38 8.03
CA GLN A 15 16.67 -8.44 8.17
C GLN A 15 15.37 -9.21 8.02
N ARG A 16 14.50 -9.11 9.03
CA ARG A 16 13.16 -9.69 8.98
C ARG A 16 12.40 -9.10 7.80
N ALA A 17 11.78 -9.95 6.97
CA ALA A 17 10.86 -9.51 5.95
C ALA A 17 9.65 -8.81 6.59
N MET A 18 9.34 -7.62 6.12
CA MET A 18 8.19 -6.84 6.58
C MET A 18 7.03 -6.96 5.59
N HIS A 19 5.82 -6.75 6.09
CA HIS A 19 4.66 -6.48 5.27
C HIS A 19 4.35 -4.99 5.33
N VAL A 20 4.41 -4.33 4.19
CA VAL A 20 4.16 -2.89 4.05
C VAL A 20 2.94 -2.66 3.18
N VAL A 21 1.98 -1.91 3.69
CA VAL A 21 0.81 -1.46 2.93
C VAL A 21 1.14 -0.07 2.38
N ILE A 22 1.00 0.13 1.07
CA ILE A 22 1.19 1.42 0.41
C ILE A 22 -0.14 1.86 -0.17
N PHE A 23 -0.64 3.00 0.27
CA PHE A 23 -1.91 3.55 -0.18
C PHE A 23 -1.71 5.00 -0.65
N PRO A 24 -1.35 5.22 -1.93
CA PRO A 24 -1.17 6.56 -2.48
C PRO A 24 -2.49 7.28 -2.74
N TRP A 25 -2.44 8.60 -2.84
CA TRP A 25 -3.53 9.40 -3.37
C TRP A 25 -3.92 8.94 -4.79
N LEU A 26 -5.18 9.14 -5.16
CA LEU A 26 -5.76 8.69 -6.44
C LEU A 26 -5.37 9.62 -7.60
N ALA A 27 -4.10 9.82 -7.78
CA ALA A 27 -3.50 10.60 -8.87
C ALA A 27 -2.24 9.88 -9.37
N PHE A 28 -2.04 9.82 -10.69
CA PHE A 28 -0.90 9.09 -11.26
C PHE A 28 0.46 9.66 -10.84
N GLY A 29 0.55 10.96 -10.55
CA GLY A 29 1.73 11.56 -9.95
C GLY A 29 2.10 11.00 -8.57
N HIS A 30 1.18 10.34 -7.89
CA HIS A 30 1.38 9.63 -6.61
C HIS A 30 1.41 8.11 -6.79
N LEU A 31 0.56 7.58 -7.66
CA LEU A 31 0.45 6.14 -7.91
C LEU A 31 1.73 5.56 -8.51
N LEU A 32 2.30 6.20 -9.53
CA LEU A 32 3.50 5.69 -10.19
C LEU A 32 4.73 5.68 -9.26
N PRO A 33 5.06 6.76 -8.53
CA PRO A 33 6.15 6.72 -7.55
C PRO A 33 5.88 5.72 -6.42
N GLY A 34 4.63 5.59 -5.98
CA GLY A 34 4.23 4.62 -4.97
C GLY A 34 4.46 3.18 -5.42
N LEU A 35 4.13 2.88 -6.67
CA LEU A 35 4.38 1.56 -7.26
C LEU A 35 5.88 1.27 -7.40
N GLU A 36 6.67 2.25 -7.81
CA GLU A 36 8.12 2.12 -7.88
C GLU A 36 8.70 1.82 -6.49
N PHE A 37 8.23 2.52 -5.47
CA PHE A 37 8.66 2.28 -4.10
C PHE A 37 8.28 0.87 -3.63
N ALA A 38 7.06 0.41 -3.94
CA ALA A 38 6.61 -0.96 -3.68
C ALA A 38 7.56 -1.99 -4.29
N GLN A 39 7.94 -1.79 -5.54
CA GLN A 39 8.87 -2.68 -6.24
C GLN A 39 10.26 -2.70 -5.61
N ARG A 40 10.75 -1.55 -5.15
CA ARG A 40 12.03 -1.44 -4.44
C ARG A 40 12.01 -2.21 -3.10
N LEU A 41 10.91 -2.14 -2.37
CA LEU A 41 10.73 -2.92 -1.14
C LEU A 41 10.67 -4.42 -1.45
N ALA A 42 9.91 -4.80 -2.47
CA ALA A 42 9.80 -6.20 -2.91
C ALA A 42 11.13 -6.77 -3.36
N SER A 43 11.98 -5.98 -4.04
CA SER A 43 13.33 -6.40 -4.46
C SER A 43 14.25 -6.67 -3.27
N ARG A 44 13.95 -6.12 -2.09
CA ARG A 44 14.66 -6.37 -0.84
C ARG A 44 14.04 -7.49 0.00
N GLY A 45 13.06 -8.20 -0.54
CA GLY A 45 12.44 -9.35 0.13
C GLY A 45 11.22 -9.03 0.99
N HIS A 46 10.75 -7.78 1.00
CA HIS A 46 9.55 -7.40 1.74
C HIS A 46 8.29 -7.73 0.93
N ARG A 47 7.20 -7.99 1.62
CA ARG A 47 5.87 -8.11 1.02
C ARG A 47 5.22 -6.73 0.99
N VAL A 48 4.57 -6.40 -0.10
CA VAL A 48 3.86 -5.14 -0.26
C VAL A 48 2.42 -5.40 -0.67
N SER A 49 1.48 -4.75 0.01
CA SER A 49 0.10 -4.60 -0.44
C SER A 49 -0.07 -3.19 -0.98
N PHE A 50 -0.24 -3.07 -2.29
CA PHE A 50 -0.43 -1.79 -2.96
C PHE A 50 -1.92 -1.55 -3.16
N VAL A 51 -2.45 -0.53 -2.50
CA VAL A 51 -3.89 -0.26 -2.42
C VAL A 51 -4.28 0.89 -3.33
N SER A 52 -5.24 0.66 -4.18
CA SER A 52 -5.91 1.69 -4.97
C SER A 52 -7.26 1.21 -5.48
N THR A 53 -7.87 1.96 -6.38
CA THR A 53 -9.14 1.61 -7.00
C THR A 53 -8.93 0.68 -8.20
N PRO A 54 -9.94 -0.11 -8.60
CA PRO A 54 -9.77 -1.11 -9.66
C PRO A 54 -9.28 -0.54 -10.99
N ARG A 55 -9.84 0.58 -11.44
CA ARG A 55 -9.44 1.20 -12.70
C ARG A 55 -8.04 1.80 -12.64
N ASN A 56 -7.68 2.40 -11.52
CA ASN A 56 -6.32 2.94 -11.34
C ASN A 56 -5.29 1.81 -11.38
N LEU A 57 -5.55 0.70 -10.68
CA LEU A 57 -4.66 -0.47 -10.71
C LEU A 57 -4.53 -1.06 -12.11
N ALA A 58 -5.64 -1.14 -12.87
CA ALA A 58 -5.62 -1.67 -14.24
C ALA A 58 -4.79 -0.82 -15.21
N ARG A 59 -4.64 0.48 -14.93
CA ARG A 59 -3.86 1.42 -15.75
C ARG A 59 -2.39 1.52 -15.35
N LEU A 60 -1.99 0.92 -14.25
CA LEU A 60 -0.59 0.88 -13.82
C LEU A 60 0.17 -0.20 -14.60
N PRO A 61 1.48 0.01 -14.85
CA PRO A 61 2.30 -1.05 -15.41
C PRO A 61 2.35 -2.23 -14.41
N PRO A 62 2.26 -3.48 -14.89
CA PRO A 62 2.34 -4.63 -14.00
C PRO A 62 3.73 -4.70 -13.35
N PRO A 63 3.83 -5.18 -12.10
CA PRO A 63 5.12 -5.46 -11.49
C PRO A 63 5.92 -6.45 -12.33
N PRO A 64 7.25 -6.31 -12.37
CA PRO A 64 8.10 -7.31 -13.03
C PRO A 64 7.81 -8.72 -12.51
N PRO A 65 7.84 -9.77 -13.36
CA PRO A 65 7.51 -11.13 -12.95
C PRO A 65 8.29 -11.63 -11.73
N ALA A 66 9.54 -11.23 -11.58
CA ALA A 66 10.38 -11.57 -10.43
C ALA A 66 9.87 -10.98 -9.11
N LEU A 67 9.16 -9.85 -9.14
CA LEU A 67 8.65 -9.13 -7.97
C LEU A 67 7.15 -9.37 -7.74
N ALA A 68 6.42 -9.79 -8.76
CA ALA A 68 4.98 -10.01 -8.70
C ALA A 68 4.52 -10.88 -7.50
N PRO A 69 5.24 -11.94 -7.09
CA PRO A 69 4.86 -12.73 -5.92
C PRO A 69 4.87 -11.97 -4.59
N ARG A 70 5.57 -10.83 -4.53
CA ARG A 70 5.70 -10.01 -3.31
C ARG A 70 4.89 -8.71 -3.36
N VAL A 71 4.25 -8.41 -4.47
CA VAL A 71 3.44 -7.19 -4.63
C VAL A 71 2.00 -7.59 -4.91
N ASP A 72 1.17 -7.48 -3.88
CA ASP A 72 -0.27 -7.72 -4.00
C ASP A 72 -0.97 -6.41 -4.36
N LEU A 73 -1.72 -6.40 -5.44
CA LEU A 73 -2.56 -5.26 -5.82
C LEU A 73 -3.93 -5.41 -5.16
N VAL A 74 -4.27 -4.47 -4.28
CA VAL A 74 -5.50 -4.49 -3.49
C VAL A 74 -6.47 -3.46 -4.05
N ALA A 75 -7.57 -3.92 -4.63
CA ALA A 75 -8.59 -3.07 -5.23
C ALA A 75 -9.68 -2.72 -4.20
N LEU A 76 -9.86 -1.43 -3.95
CA LEU A 76 -10.98 -0.91 -3.16
C LEU A 76 -11.90 -0.13 -4.11
N PRO A 77 -13.14 -0.59 -4.34
CA PRO A 77 -14.07 0.09 -5.25
C PRO A 77 -14.44 1.48 -4.73
N LEU A 78 -14.24 2.51 -5.58
CA LEU A 78 -14.64 3.86 -5.25
C LEU A 78 -16.17 3.96 -5.21
N PRO A 79 -16.78 4.50 -4.13
CA PRO A 79 -18.21 4.67 -4.07
C PRO A 79 -18.75 5.57 -5.19
N ARG A 80 -19.93 5.25 -5.69
CA ARG A 80 -20.63 6.10 -6.65
C ARG A 80 -21.27 7.27 -5.89
N LEU A 81 -21.04 8.48 -6.38
CA LEU A 81 -21.69 9.70 -5.92
C LEU A 81 -22.34 10.41 -7.09
N ASP A 82 -23.51 11.00 -6.84
CA ASP A 82 -24.21 11.81 -7.84
C ASP A 82 -23.31 12.97 -8.29
N GLY A 83 -23.17 13.12 -9.61
CA GLY A 83 -22.32 14.15 -10.19
C GLY A 83 -20.86 13.72 -10.43
N LEU A 84 -20.45 12.58 -9.89
CA LEU A 84 -19.15 11.99 -10.22
C LEU A 84 -19.30 11.10 -11.47
N PRO A 85 -18.55 11.36 -12.56
CA PRO A 85 -18.63 10.51 -13.74
C PRO A 85 -18.29 9.06 -13.46
N ASP A 86 -18.99 8.12 -14.09
CA ASP A 86 -18.68 6.70 -13.99
C ASP A 86 -17.25 6.42 -14.45
N GLY A 87 -16.52 5.65 -13.65
CA GLY A 87 -15.13 5.30 -13.93
C GLY A 87 -14.12 6.43 -13.68
N ALA A 88 -14.55 7.56 -13.13
CA ALA A 88 -13.64 8.63 -12.70
C ALA A 88 -13.00 8.25 -11.36
N GLU A 89 -11.85 7.59 -11.41
CA GLU A 89 -11.16 7.09 -10.22
C GLU A 89 -9.86 7.82 -9.93
N SER A 90 -9.25 8.44 -10.94
CA SER A 90 -8.05 9.28 -10.82
C SER A 90 -8.39 10.75 -11.03
N THR A 91 -7.60 11.65 -10.46
CA THR A 91 -7.73 13.09 -10.71
C THR A 91 -7.65 13.46 -12.20
N ASN A 92 -6.98 12.64 -13.02
CA ASN A 92 -6.91 12.84 -14.46
C ASN A 92 -8.25 12.58 -15.18
N ASP A 93 -9.18 11.89 -14.55
CA ASP A 93 -10.48 11.56 -15.10
C ASP A 93 -11.52 12.66 -14.87
N LEU A 94 -11.16 13.75 -14.20
CA LEU A 94 -12.07 14.75 -13.65
C LEU A 94 -11.75 16.16 -14.12
N PRO A 95 -12.76 16.99 -14.38
CA PRO A 95 -12.57 18.42 -14.40
C PRO A 95 -12.29 18.93 -12.96
N SER A 96 -11.56 20.02 -12.84
CA SER A 96 -11.19 20.59 -11.53
C SER A 96 -12.41 20.88 -10.62
N ALA A 97 -13.56 21.22 -11.21
CA ALA A 97 -14.80 21.45 -10.46
C ALA A 97 -15.33 20.21 -9.71
N ALA A 98 -14.88 19.00 -10.10
CA ALA A 98 -15.31 17.75 -9.47
C ALA A 98 -14.33 17.22 -8.41
N PHE A 99 -13.25 17.93 -8.11
CA PHE A 99 -12.23 17.43 -7.16
C PHE A 99 -12.79 17.23 -5.75
N GLU A 100 -13.63 18.12 -5.26
CA GLU A 100 -14.23 17.97 -3.93
C GLU A 100 -15.15 16.75 -3.86
N LEU A 101 -15.89 16.47 -4.93
CA LEU A 101 -16.75 15.30 -5.02
C LEU A 101 -15.92 14.00 -5.07
N HIS A 102 -14.82 14.02 -5.81
CA HIS A 102 -13.88 12.90 -5.86
C HIS A 102 -13.23 12.65 -4.49
N ARG A 103 -12.82 13.71 -3.79
CA ARG A 103 -12.28 13.59 -2.44
C ARG A 103 -13.31 13.01 -1.47
N LYS A 104 -14.57 13.41 -1.61
CA LYS A 104 -15.67 12.86 -0.80
C LYS A 104 -15.90 11.37 -1.09
N ALA A 105 -15.83 10.97 -2.37
CA ALA A 105 -15.89 9.56 -2.75
C ALA A 105 -14.72 8.78 -2.15
N PHE A 106 -13.52 9.36 -2.16
CA PHE A 106 -12.33 8.78 -1.54
C PHE A 106 -12.52 8.53 -0.03
N ASP A 107 -13.17 9.42 0.69
CA ASP A 107 -13.48 9.20 2.12
C ASP A 107 -14.38 7.96 2.34
N GLY A 108 -15.15 7.59 1.33
CA GLY A 108 -15.93 6.34 1.35
C GLY A 108 -15.11 5.06 1.28
N LEU A 109 -13.80 5.15 1.04
CA LEU A 109 -12.89 4.01 1.11
C LEU A 109 -12.48 3.65 2.55
N ALA A 110 -12.86 4.43 3.54
CA ALA A 110 -12.50 4.18 4.94
C ALA A 110 -12.97 2.81 5.44
N ALA A 111 -14.22 2.44 5.18
CA ALA A 111 -14.75 1.14 5.62
C ALA A 111 -14.10 -0.05 4.88
N PRO A 112 -14.00 -0.08 3.55
CA PRO A 112 -13.31 -1.18 2.87
C PRO A 112 -11.82 -1.25 3.20
N PHE A 113 -11.14 -0.13 3.44
CA PHE A 113 -9.75 -0.15 3.89
C PHE A 113 -9.60 -0.75 5.29
N SER A 114 -10.47 -0.39 6.22
CA SER A 114 -10.51 -0.99 7.56
C SER A 114 -10.75 -2.50 7.50
N ALA A 115 -11.68 -2.94 6.64
CA ALA A 115 -11.95 -4.36 6.43
C ALA A 115 -10.72 -5.10 5.86
N PHE A 116 -10.00 -4.47 4.94
CA PHE A 116 -8.74 -5.00 4.42
C PHE A 116 -7.70 -5.19 5.53
N LEU A 117 -7.50 -4.18 6.39
CA LEU A 117 -6.57 -4.28 7.52
C LEU A 117 -6.98 -5.37 8.50
N ASP A 118 -8.27 -5.49 8.81
CA ASP A 118 -8.77 -6.55 9.68
C ASP A 118 -8.47 -7.94 9.12
N ALA A 119 -8.73 -8.14 7.84
CA ALA A 119 -8.43 -9.41 7.18
C ALA A 119 -6.93 -9.72 7.18
N ALA A 120 -6.08 -8.74 6.91
CA ALA A 120 -4.64 -8.91 6.93
C ALA A 120 -4.12 -9.25 8.34
N CYS A 121 -4.66 -8.61 9.38
CA CYS A 121 -4.30 -8.88 10.77
C CYS A 121 -4.78 -10.26 11.26
N ALA A 122 -5.89 -10.77 10.70
CA ALA A 122 -6.49 -12.05 11.12
C ALA A 122 -5.81 -13.28 10.50
N GLN A 123 -5.09 -13.13 9.39
CA GLN A 123 -4.47 -14.25 8.65
C GLN A 123 -3.20 -14.82 9.32
N GLY A 124 -2.79 -14.30 10.46
CA GLY A 124 -1.64 -14.78 11.21
C GLY A 124 -0.41 -13.86 11.15
N PRO A 125 0.68 -14.24 11.84
CA PRO A 125 1.83 -13.35 12.07
C PRO A 125 2.51 -12.83 10.79
N GLY A 126 2.56 -13.64 9.73
CA GLY A 126 3.20 -13.27 8.47
C GLY A 126 2.39 -12.33 7.59
N SER A 127 1.09 -12.20 7.85
CA SER A 127 0.17 -11.38 7.04
C SER A 127 -0.14 -10.03 7.67
N ARG A 128 0.12 -9.87 8.96
CA ARG A 128 -0.11 -8.61 9.66
C ARG A 128 0.79 -7.51 9.08
N PRO A 129 0.24 -6.36 8.70
CA PRO A 129 1.05 -5.24 8.28
C PRO A 129 1.96 -4.74 9.40
N ASP A 130 3.22 -4.47 9.06
CA ASP A 130 4.16 -3.78 9.95
C ASP A 130 4.04 -2.27 9.79
N TRP A 131 3.82 -1.80 8.56
CA TRP A 131 3.69 -0.40 8.22
C TRP A 131 2.57 -0.14 7.23
N VAL A 132 1.93 1.01 7.38
CA VAL A 132 1.02 1.59 6.39
C VAL A 132 1.61 2.93 5.94
N LEU A 133 1.91 3.06 4.66
CA LEU A 133 2.40 4.30 4.06
C LEU A 133 1.23 5.01 3.39
N LEU A 134 0.97 6.23 3.81
CA LEU A 134 -0.19 7.02 3.45
C LEU A 134 0.21 8.29 2.71
N ASP A 135 -0.77 9.07 2.33
CA ASP A 135 -0.61 10.35 1.67
C ASP A 135 -1.48 11.42 2.38
N SER A 136 -1.46 12.64 1.89
CA SER A 136 -2.01 13.82 2.59
C SER A 136 -3.51 13.76 2.91
N PHE A 137 -4.29 13.01 2.14
CA PHE A 137 -5.76 12.95 2.30
C PHE A 137 -6.26 11.75 3.12
N HIS A 138 -5.36 10.96 3.69
CA HIS A 138 -5.66 9.65 4.28
C HIS A 138 -5.83 9.66 5.81
N HIS A 139 -6.37 10.73 6.40
CA HIS A 139 -6.50 10.85 7.86
C HIS A 139 -7.27 9.67 8.50
N TRP A 140 -8.33 9.20 7.85
CA TRP A 140 -9.10 8.04 8.32
C TRP A 140 -8.31 6.73 8.22
N ALA A 141 -7.39 6.61 7.26
CA ALA A 141 -6.53 5.45 7.13
C ALA A 141 -5.45 5.41 8.22
N ALA A 142 -4.93 6.57 8.61
CA ALA A 142 -4.04 6.70 9.76
C ALA A 142 -4.74 6.25 11.05
N ALA A 143 -5.97 6.70 11.28
CA ALA A 143 -6.79 6.28 12.41
C ALA A 143 -7.02 4.75 12.40
N ALA A 144 -7.35 4.18 11.26
CA ALA A 144 -7.55 2.73 11.10
C ALA A 144 -6.28 1.94 11.44
N ALA A 145 -5.09 2.43 11.08
CA ALA A 145 -3.82 1.81 11.43
C ALA A 145 -3.56 1.87 12.94
N VAL A 146 -3.79 3.04 13.55
CA VAL A 146 -3.62 3.23 15.01
C VAL A 146 -4.52 2.28 15.80
N ASP A 147 -5.79 2.16 15.42
CA ASP A 147 -6.75 1.27 16.09
C ASP A 147 -6.29 -0.20 16.08
N ARG A 148 -5.49 -0.58 15.11
CA ARG A 148 -4.94 -1.94 14.95
C ARG A 148 -3.49 -2.07 15.39
N LYS A 149 -2.93 -1.03 16.00
CA LYS A 149 -1.53 -0.98 16.46
C LYS A 149 -0.54 -1.24 15.31
N VAL A 150 -0.85 -0.77 14.13
CA VAL A 150 0.02 -0.79 12.95
C VAL A 150 0.70 0.58 12.82
N LEU A 151 2.00 0.58 12.60
CA LEU A 151 2.74 1.81 12.36
C LEU A 151 2.30 2.46 11.06
N HIS A 152 2.28 3.78 11.00
CA HIS A 152 1.93 4.53 9.79
C HIS A 152 2.86 5.72 9.57
N LEU A 153 2.99 6.11 8.31
CA LEU A 153 3.81 7.21 7.86
C LEU A 153 3.12 7.97 6.75
#